data_0e1babf00f6d2b1195c9f249e286842e
#
_entry.id   0e1babf00f6d2b1195c9f249e286842e
#
_cell.length_a   1.000
_cell.length_b   1.000
_cell.length_c   1.000
_cell.angle_alpha   90.00
_cell.angle_beta   90.00
_cell.angle_gamma   90.00
#
_symmetry.space_group_name_H-M   'P 1'
#
loop_
_entity.id
_entity.type
_entity.pdbx_description
1 polymer ?
#
loop_
_entity_poly.entity_id
_entity_poly.type
_entity_poly.pdbx_seq_one_letter_code
_entity_poly.pdbx_strand_id
1 'polypeptide(L)'
;MTFNAKKFALKYASIYTSILAIILITPLIIYTMLLLQIDKAKVELNLQEQSKRVIASMQRYNNKDKVYYFPRYKEYKTALYTAQYEAIFSNLEFEPISYSEGFYQVGENYYLIYLLPDKYYFGAKYLLVSTVHTANEIYLFALLTILAILIMLFVFSLLLLRNFSTPFEKMNQQLDEFIKDSMHEINTPLSIINLNIDLSVNKHGENKYLKRIKSASKTLATIYDDMDYLIKKGRVSHKIQTIDVSDFIQNRVDYFQEIANLKNIQITTTIEPHIAYTFSKTKLQRIVDNTISNAIKYSLDQTKVEIRLQKQVKGFLFEVEDHGVGIENVDKIFSRYYRENEAKGGFGIGLNIVKDIIDEEGISLDINSKVKSGTTFSYGFGVE
;
A
#
# COMPACT_ATOMS: atom_id res chain seq x y z
N MET A 1 5.77 -8.62 -10.08
CA MET A 1 5.68 -7.64 -8.95
C MET A 1 6.80 -7.92 -8.00
N THR A 2 7.84 -7.10 -7.99
CA THR A 2 8.82 -7.12 -6.90
C THR A 2 8.07 -6.71 -5.63
N PHE A 3 7.98 -7.60 -4.65
CA PHE A 3 7.38 -7.31 -3.35
C PHE A 3 8.20 -6.19 -2.71
N ASN A 4 7.69 -4.98 -2.75
CA ASN A 4 8.36 -3.85 -2.13
C ASN A 4 8.08 -3.90 -0.62
N ALA A 5 8.93 -4.64 0.11
CA ALA A 5 8.83 -4.84 1.55
C ALA A 5 8.71 -3.51 2.31
N LYS A 6 9.39 -2.46 1.83
CA LYS A 6 9.34 -1.11 2.41
C LYS A 6 7.96 -0.47 2.23
N LYS A 7 7.35 -0.59 1.03
CA LYS A 7 6.01 -0.06 0.76
C LYS A 7 4.94 -0.81 1.56
N PHE A 8 5.11 -2.14 1.71
CA PHE A 8 4.24 -2.97 2.52
C PHE A 8 4.35 -2.61 4.01
N ALA A 9 5.57 -2.54 4.55
CA ALA A 9 5.83 -2.15 5.94
C ALA A 9 5.27 -0.74 6.26
N LEU A 10 5.46 0.24 5.36
CA LEU A 10 4.88 1.59 5.49
C LEU A 10 3.35 1.55 5.56
N LYS A 11 2.71 0.79 4.67
CA LYS A 11 1.24 0.67 4.64
C LYS A 11 0.70 0.11 5.97
N TYR A 12 1.27 -0.98 6.47
CA TYR A 12 0.80 -1.59 7.71
C TYR A 12 1.18 -0.78 8.95
N ALA A 13 2.38 -0.19 9.00
CA ALA A 13 2.75 0.74 10.07
C ALA A 13 1.77 1.92 10.14
N SER A 14 1.40 2.52 9.01
CA SER A 14 0.41 3.59 8.95
C SER A 14 -0.97 3.14 9.45
N ILE A 15 -1.45 1.95 9.06
CA ILE A 15 -2.74 1.43 9.52
C ILE A 15 -2.73 1.21 11.03
N TYR A 16 -1.71 0.52 11.57
CA TYR A 16 -1.63 0.24 13.00
C TYR A 16 -1.46 1.49 13.84
N THR A 17 -0.63 2.46 13.40
CA THR A 17 -0.48 3.73 14.13
C THR A 17 -1.75 4.56 14.07
N SER A 18 -2.52 4.55 12.97
CA SER A 18 -3.81 5.24 12.89
C SER A 18 -4.86 4.63 13.82
N ILE A 19 -4.96 3.30 13.88
CA ILE A 19 -5.87 2.63 14.80
C ILE A 19 -5.50 2.96 16.25
N LEU A 20 -4.21 2.89 16.60
CA LEU A 20 -3.72 3.19 17.93
C LEU A 20 -3.97 4.67 18.30
N ALA A 21 -3.82 5.58 17.35
CA ALA A 21 -4.13 7.01 17.53
C ALA A 21 -5.60 7.22 17.90
N ILE A 22 -6.53 6.58 17.20
CA ILE A 22 -7.96 6.66 17.50
C ILE A 22 -8.25 6.13 18.90
N ILE A 23 -7.68 4.97 19.26
CA ILE A 23 -7.88 4.34 20.58
C ILE A 23 -7.39 5.23 21.72
N LEU A 24 -6.29 5.97 21.53
CA LEU A 24 -5.71 6.83 22.57
C LEU A 24 -6.33 8.23 22.62
N ILE A 25 -6.62 8.82 21.47
CA ILE A 25 -7.14 10.21 21.41
C ILE A 25 -8.62 10.28 21.78
N THR A 26 -9.42 9.29 21.40
CA THR A 26 -10.87 9.31 21.67
C THR A 26 -11.17 9.37 23.18
N PRO A 27 -10.60 8.51 24.06
CA PRO A 27 -10.79 8.62 25.50
C PRO A 27 -10.28 9.94 26.08
N LEU A 28 -9.18 10.48 25.55
CA LEU A 28 -8.63 11.76 25.99
C LEU A 28 -9.60 12.92 25.70
N ILE A 29 -10.24 12.92 24.52
CA ILE A 29 -11.25 13.93 24.18
C ILE A 29 -12.45 13.83 25.14
N ILE A 30 -12.96 12.62 25.39
CA ILE A 30 -14.05 12.39 26.32
C ILE A 30 -13.69 12.85 27.72
N TYR A 31 -12.47 12.51 28.19
CA TYR A 31 -11.97 12.91 29.50
C TYR A 31 -11.86 14.44 29.61
N THR A 32 -11.34 15.11 28.60
CA THR A 32 -11.23 16.57 28.57
C THR A 32 -12.61 17.23 28.61
N MET A 33 -13.60 16.71 27.87
CA MET A 33 -14.98 17.20 27.92
C MET A 33 -15.60 17.03 29.30
N LEU A 34 -15.37 15.91 29.97
CA LEU A 34 -15.81 15.69 31.34
C LEU A 34 -15.16 16.65 32.34
N LEU A 35 -13.84 16.90 32.22
CA LEU A 35 -13.15 17.87 33.06
C LEU A 35 -13.72 19.27 32.90
N LEU A 36 -14.03 19.71 31.67
CA LEU A 36 -14.64 21.00 31.40
C LEU A 36 -16.06 21.11 31.99
N GLN A 37 -16.85 20.04 31.95
CA GLN A 37 -18.17 20.00 32.59
C GLN A 37 -18.07 20.09 34.11
N ILE A 38 -17.15 19.35 34.72
CA ILE A 38 -16.88 19.38 36.17
C ILE A 38 -16.42 20.77 36.59
N ASP A 39 -15.52 21.39 35.83
CA ASP A 39 -15.00 22.72 36.10
C ASP A 39 -16.11 23.78 36.06
N LYS A 40 -16.95 23.73 35.01
CA LYS A 40 -18.14 24.59 34.89
C LYS A 40 -19.11 24.40 36.06
N ALA A 41 -19.40 23.17 36.46
CA ALA A 41 -20.26 22.89 37.60
C ALA A 41 -19.67 23.41 38.93
N LYS A 42 -18.35 23.36 39.07
CA LYS A 42 -17.63 23.91 40.24
C LYS A 42 -17.74 25.45 40.29
N VAL A 43 -17.64 26.12 39.15
CA VAL A 43 -17.81 27.58 39.07
C VAL A 43 -19.25 27.94 39.46
N GLU A 44 -20.23 27.21 38.96
CA GLU A 44 -21.66 27.43 39.31
C GLU A 44 -21.91 27.26 40.83
N LEU A 45 -21.39 26.20 41.41
CA LEU A 45 -21.51 25.93 42.85
C LEU A 45 -20.88 27.04 43.69
N ASN A 46 -19.70 27.53 43.29
CA ASN A 46 -19.02 28.65 43.96
C ASN A 46 -19.83 29.94 43.89
N LEU A 47 -20.43 30.24 42.72
CA LEU A 47 -21.33 31.42 42.57
C LEU A 47 -22.60 31.28 43.41
N GLN A 48 -23.17 30.07 43.51
CA GLN A 48 -24.31 29.80 44.42
C GLN A 48 -23.95 30.05 45.87
N GLU A 49 -22.76 29.59 46.30
CA GLU A 49 -22.31 29.83 47.67
C GLU A 49 -22.11 31.32 47.96
N GLN A 50 -21.46 32.04 47.01
CA GLN A 50 -21.26 33.48 47.15
C GLN A 50 -22.59 34.24 47.13
N SER A 51 -23.55 33.87 46.30
CA SER A 51 -24.93 34.43 46.29
C SER A 51 -25.59 34.30 47.65
N LYS A 52 -25.52 33.11 48.29
CA LYS A 52 -26.03 32.88 49.65
C LYS A 52 -25.33 33.75 50.69
N ARG A 53 -23.99 33.96 50.59
CA ARG A 53 -23.23 34.85 51.48
C ARG A 53 -23.71 36.31 51.35
N VAL A 54 -23.90 36.79 50.11
CA VAL A 54 -24.41 38.14 49.86
C VAL A 54 -25.82 38.30 50.42
N ILE A 55 -26.70 37.38 50.16
CA ILE A 55 -28.10 37.38 50.70
C ILE A 55 -28.09 37.41 52.24
N ALA A 56 -27.27 36.55 52.87
CA ALA A 56 -27.14 36.53 54.31
C ALA A 56 -26.60 37.85 54.89
N SER A 57 -25.71 38.56 54.19
CA SER A 57 -25.25 39.88 54.62
C SER A 57 -26.33 40.92 54.51
N MET A 58 -27.20 40.86 53.49
CA MET A 58 -28.33 41.77 53.32
C MET A 58 -29.41 41.51 54.37
N GLN A 59 -29.65 40.26 54.75
CA GLN A 59 -30.63 39.87 55.81
C GLN A 59 -30.17 40.34 57.20
N ARG A 60 -28.88 40.39 57.50
CA ARG A 60 -28.32 40.83 58.78
C ARG A 60 -28.36 42.32 58.97
N TYR A 61 -28.62 43.07 57.88
CA TYR A 61 -28.67 44.52 57.97
C TYR A 61 -29.88 44.95 58.85
N ASN A 62 -29.57 45.73 59.93
CA ASN A 62 -30.59 46.26 60.82
C ASN A 62 -30.81 47.73 60.48
N ASN A 63 -32.01 48.20 60.29
CA ASN A 63 -32.41 49.55 59.87
C ASN A 63 -31.96 50.65 60.86
N LYS A 64 -31.24 50.30 61.94
CA LYS A 64 -30.61 51.24 62.85
C LYS A 64 -29.29 51.82 62.28
N ASP A 65 -28.69 51.16 61.31
CA ASP A 65 -27.51 51.64 60.63
C ASP A 65 -27.93 52.55 59.46
N LYS A 66 -27.37 53.77 59.41
CA LYS A 66 -27.78 54.76 58.41
C LYS A 66 -27.31 54.46 56.97
N VAL A 67 -26.39 53.54 56.76
CA VAL A 67 -25.80 53.18 55.44
C VAL A 67 -25.53 51.68 55.41
N TYR A 68 -26.01 51.00 54.36
CA TYR A 68 -25.59 49.62 54.05
C TYR A 68 -24.38 49.62 53.13
N TYR A 69 -23.28 49.03 53.60
CA TYR A 69 -22.09 48.81 52.77
C TYR A 69 -22.20 47.48 52.05
N PHE A 70 -22.41 47.50 50.73
CA PHE A 70 -22.53 46.32 49.96
C PHE A 70 -21.14 45.58 49.92
N PRO A 71 -21.10 44.24 50.22
CA PRO A 71 -19.86 43.50 50.25
C PRO A 71 -19.16 43.52 48.91
N ARG A 72 -17.88 43.92 48.88
CA ARG A 72 -17.01 43.85 47.70
C ARG A 72 -16.03 42.67 47.86
N TYR A 73 -16.09 41.72 46.94
CA TYR A 73 -15.20 40.60 46.92
C TYR A 73 -14.15 40.81 45.84
N LYS A 74 -12.91 40.33 46.04
CA LYS A 74 -11.81 40.50 45.08
C LYS A 74 -12.03 39.65 43.82
N GLU A 75 -12.58 38.46 43.97
CA GLU A 75 -12.75 37.45 42.90
C GLU A 75 -14.14 37.41 42.30
N TYR A 76 -15.13 38.09 42.94
CA TYR A 76 -16.51 38.11 42.52
C TYR A 76 -17.01 39.52 42.34
N LYS A 77 -17.75 39.74 41.25
CA LYS A 77 -18.48 41.00 41.02
C LYS A 77 -19.97 40.75 41.25
N THR A 78 -20.63 41.74 41.74
CA THR A 78 -22.04 41.62 42.12
C THR A 78 -22.86 42.76 41.59
N ALA A 79 -24.13 42.54 41.30
CA ALA A 79 -25.08 43.57 40.95
C ALA A 79 -26.44 43.28 41.52
N LEU A 80 -27.21 44.31 41.82
CA LEU A 80 -28.59 44.27 42.22
C LEU A 80 -29.43 45.07 41.22
N TYR A 81 -30.54 44.45 40.78
CA TYR A 81 -31.44 45.05 39.83
C TYR A 81 -32.86 45.08 40.38
N THR A 82 -33.66 46.09 40.00
CA THR A 82 -35.09 46.20 40.26
C THR A 82 -35.89 45.22 39.41
N ALA A 83 -37.18 45.13 39.63
CA ALA A 83 -38.10 44.36 38.77
C ALA A 83 -38.17 44.91 37.33
N GLN A 84 -37.80 46.16 37.11
CA GLN A 84 -37.73 46.82 35.80
C GLN A 84 -36.33 46.71 35.16
N TYR A 85 -35.43 45.91 35.74
CA TYR A 85 -34.02 45.72 35.31
C TYR A 85 -33.13 46.95 35.44
N GLU A 86 -33.50 47.93 36.27
CA GLU A 86 -32.66 49.08 36.60
C GLU A 86 -31.64 48.67 37.66
N ALA A 87 -30.38 49.07 37.48
CA ALA A 87 -29.32 48.75 38.42
C ALA A 87 -29.44 49.60 39.68
N ILE A 88 -29.65 49.00 40.84
CA ILE A 88 -29.55 49.65 42.14
C ILE A 88 -28.10 49.77 42.53
N PHE A 89 -27.33 48.73 42.26
CA PHE A 89 -25.91 48.66 42.46
C PHE A 89 -25.29 47.72 41.41
N SER A 90 -24.16 48.07 40.79
CA SER A 90 -23.44 47.19 39.91
C SER A 90 -21.96 47.49 39.93
N ASN A 91 -21.14 46.46 40.02
CA ASN A 91 -19.70 46.52 39.74
C ASN A 91 -19.31 45.54 38.63
N LEU A 92 -20.27 45.19 37.78
CA LEU A 92 -20.02 44.34 36.59
C LEU A 92 -19.31 45.14 35.51
N GLU A 93 -18.50 44.47 34.74
CA GLU A 93 -17.79 45.02 33.57
C GLU A 93 -18.42 44.53 32.24
N PHE A 94 -19.56 43.86 32.30
CA PHE A 94 -20.29 43.36 31.16
C PHE A 94 -21.79 43.54 31.34
N GLU A 95 -22.56 43.49 30.26
CA GLU A 95 -24.01 43.52 30.32
C GLU A 95 -24.55 42.07 30.34
N PRO A 96 -25.47 41.72 31.25
CA PRO A 96 -26.12 40.43 31.30
C PRO A 96 -26.95 40.17 30.05
N ILE A 97 -26.87 38.96 29.48
CA ILE A 97 -27.68 38.54 28.32
C ILE A 97 -29.13 38.27 28.73
N SER A 98 -29.36 37.87 29.97
CA SER A 98 -30.65 37.51 30.52
C SER A 98 -30.76 37.96 31.97
N TYR A 99 -31.97 38.19 32.42
CA TYR A 99 -32.28 38.48 33.83
C TYR A 99 -33.15 37.36 34.46
N SER A 100 -33.39 36.27 33.76
CA SER A 100 -34.08 35.10 34.36
C SER A 100 -33.13 34.38 35.33
N GLU A 101 -33.72 33.72 36.35
CA GLU A 101 -32.93 32.92 37.29
C GLU A 101 -32.22 31.80 36.56
N GLY A 102 -30.90 31.66 36.80
CA GLY A 102 -30.09 30.67 36.14
C GLY A 102 -28.60 31.01 36.08
N PHE A 103 -27.82 30.08 35.55
CA PHE A 103 -26.40 30.20 35.37
C PHE A 103 -26.08 30.48 33.91
N TYR A 104 -25.28 31.50 33.64
CA TYR A 104 -24.98 32.02 32.31
C TYR A 104 -23.50 32.27 32.11
N GLN A 105 -23.08 32.36 30.84
CA GLN A 105 -21.72 32.67 30.44
C GLN A 105 -21.69 33.73 29.34
N VAL A 106 -20.84 34.75 29.50
CA VAL A 106 -20.58 35.78 28.49
C VAL A 106 -19.06 35.95 28.38
N GLY A 107 -18.51 35.40 27.31
CA GLY A 107 -17.04 35.34 27.15
C GLY A 107 -16.39 34.56 28.29
N GLU A 108 -15.47 35.18 29.03
CA GLU A 108 -14.81 34.58 30.20
C GLU A 108 -15.58 34.81 31.49
N ASN A 109 -16.69 35.60 31.47
CA ASN A 109 -17.50 35.88 32.62
C ASN A 109 -18.57 34.84 32.80
N TYR A 110 -18.58 34.17 33.93
CA TYR A 110 -19.66 33.30 34.38
C TYR A 110 -20.47 34.07 35.42
N TYR A 111 -21.78 34.03 35.33
CA TYR A 111 -22.63 34.68 36.27
C TYR A 111 -23.88 33.87 36.61
N LEU A 112 -24.34 34.02 37.85
CA LEU A 112 -25.53 33.43 38.38
C LEU A 112 -26.52 34.54 38.74
N ILE A 113 -27.75 34.38 38.30
CA ILE A 113 -28.87 35.26 38.69
C ILE A 113 -29.73 34.53 39.70
N TYR A 114 -29.96 35.20 40.80
CA TYR A 114 -30.79 34.72 41.88
C TYR A 114 -32.00 35.66 42.05
N LEU A 115 -33.23 35.08 42.08
CA LEU A 115 -34.45 35.84 42.28
C LEU A 115 -34.63 36.10 43.79
N LEU A 116 -34.71 37.39 44.20
CA LEU A 116 -34.87 37.76 45.58
C LEU A 116 -36.37 37.84 45.94
N PRO A 117 -36.81 37.38 47.15
CA PRO A 117 -38.19 37.60 47.64
C PRO A 117 -38.48 39.05 47.92
N ASP A 118 -39.71 39.51 47.64
CA ASP A 118 -40.12 40.91 47.55
C ASP A 118 -40.02 41.74 48.86
N LYS A 119 -39.61 41.20 50.01
CA LYS A 119 -39.85 41.84 51.28
C LYS A 119 -38.64 42.48 52.01
N TYR A 120 -37.39 42.31 51.60
CA TYR A 120 -36.28 42.70 52.48
C TYR A 120 -34.98 43.19 51.80
N TYR A 121 -34.97 43.52 50.51
CA TYR A 121 -33.72 43.71 49.79
C TYR A 121 -33.59 45.04 49.02
N PHE A 122 -33.89 46.14 49.67
CA PHE A 122 -33.68 47.50 49.11
C PHE A 122 -34.45 47.77 47.79
N GLY A 123 -35.58 47.06 47.54
CA GLY A 123 -36.26 47.12 46.25
C GLY A 123 -35.63 46.29 45.14
N ALA A 124 -34.58 45.53 45.44
CA ALA A 124 -33.94 44.65 44.50
C ALA A 124 -34.77 43.39 44.29
N LYS A 125 -34.93 43.02 43.02
CA LYS A 125 -35.59 41.76 42.59
C LYS A 125 -34.61 40.73 42.17
N TYR A 126 -33.49 41.11 41.59
CA TYR A 126 -32.46 40.22 41.07
C TYR A 126 -31.10 40.52 41.72
N LEU A 127 -30.47 39.46 42.19
CA LEU A 127 -29.04 39.47 42.60
C LEU A 127 -28.24 38.74 41.50
N LEU A 128 -27.27 39.40 40.93
CA LEU A 128 -26.33 38.81 40.02
C LEU A 128 -24.95 38.72 40.67
N VAL A 129 -24.34 37.55 40.65
CA VAL A 129 -22.98 37.32 41.12
C VAL A 129 -22.18 36.74 39.96
N SER A 130 -21.05 37.31 39.65
CA SER A 130 -20.17 36.86 38.53
C SER A 130 -18.73 36.66 38.96
N THR A 131 -18.07 35.85 38.22
CA THR A 131 -16.59 35.63 38.28
C THR A 131 -16.02 35.50 36.90
N VAL A 132 -14.76 35.90 36.74
CA VAL A 132 -13.99 35.57 35.55
C VAL A 132 -13.31 34.23 35.78
N HIS A 133 -13.51 33.31 34.87
CA HIS A 133 -12.88 32.00 34.94
C HIS A 133 -12.46 31.53 33.56
N THR A 134 -11.24 30.98 33.47
CA THR A 134 -10.70 30.41 32.23
C THR A 134 -10.25 28.98 32.46
N ALA A 135 -10.58 28.11 31.55
CA ALA A 135 -10.17 26.68 31.61
C ALA A 135 -8.78 26.44 30.98
N ASN A 136 -7.93 27.45 30.94
CA ASN A 136 -6.63 27.42 30.25
C ASN A 136 -5.73 26.25 30.72
N GLU A 137 -5.77 25.93 32.01
CA GLU A 137 -4.98 24.80 32.54
C GLU A 137 -5.46 23.46 31.97
N ILE A 138 -6.77 23.27 31.81
CA ILE A 138 -7.36 22.05 31.25
C ILE A 138 -6.95 21.94 29.77
N TYR A 139 -7.06 23.02 29.00
CA TYR A 139 -6.66 23.05 27.58
C TYR A 139 -5.16 22.82 27.42
N LEU A 140 -4.31 23.44 28.26
CA LEU A 140 -2.88 23.23 28.22
C LEU A 140 -2.51 21.79 28.53
N PHE A 141 -3.12 21.20 29.56
CA PHE A 141 -2.92 19.78 29.90
C PHE A 141 -3.35 18.86 28.73
N ALA A 142 -4.51 19.10 28.12
CA ALA A 142 -4.98 18.35 26.97
C ALA A 142 -4.01 18.48 25.77
N LEU A 143 -3.52 19.68 25.49
CA LEU A 143 -2.55 19.94 24.42
C LEU A 143 -1.23 19.17 24.65
N LEU A 144 -0.68 19.23 25.85
CA LEU A 144 0.58 18.56 26.20
C LEU A 144 0.44 17.03 26.12
N THR A 145 -0.70 16.47 26.55
CA THR A 145 -0.97 15.03 26.47
C THR A 145 -1.15 14.58 25.03
N ILE A 146 -1.83 15.34 24.18
CA ILE A 146 -1.93 15.06 22.74
C ILE A 146 -0.55 15.06 22.09
N LEU A 147 0.28 16.06 22.39
CA LEU A 147 1.65 16.16 21.86
C LEU A 147 2.49 14.95 22.29
N ALA A 148 2.40 14.54 23.56
CA ALA A 148 3.10 13.35 24.07
C ALA A 148 2.64 12.07 23.36
N ILE A 149 1.33 11.90 23.13
CA ILE A 149 0.78 10.77 22.36
C ILE A 149 1.32 10.77 20.93
N LEU A 150 1.34 11.92 20.25
CA LEU A 150 1.85 12.03 18.88
C LEU A 150 3.33 11.66 18.78
N ILE A 151 4.16 12.13 19.73
CA ILE A 151 5.58 11.77 19.80
C ILE A 151 5.73 10.27 20.03
N MET A 152 4.96 9.68 20.95
CA MET A 152 4.99 8.25 21.22
C MET A 152 4.61 7.44 19.99
N LEU A 153 3.56 7.81 19.28
CA LEU A 153 3.10 7.15 18.04
C LEU A 153 4.16 7.27 16.93
N PHE A 154 4.81 8.41 16.82
CA PHE A 154 5.89 8.60 15.85
C PHE A 154 7.08 7.67 16.12
N VAL A 155 7.55 7.62 17.37
CA VAL A 155 8.64 6.71 17.78
C VAL A 155 8.25 5.26 17.55
N PHE A 156 7.02 4.88 17.92
CA PHE A 156 6.50 3.53 17.71
C PHE A 156 6.46 3.16 16.22
N SER A 157 6.02 4.08 15.35
CA SER A 157 6.03 3.89 13.90
C SER A 157 7.44 3.65 13.35
N LEU A 158 8.45 4.41 13.83
CA LEU A 158 9.86 4.20 13.45
C LEU A 158 10.38 2.85 13.89
N LEU A 159 10.05 2.40 15.10
CA LEU A 159 10.43 1.08 15.61
C LEU A 159 9.79 -0.05 14.81
N LEU A 160 8.50 0.07 14.46
CA LEU A 160 7.83 -0.89 13.59
C LEU A 160 8.51 -0.98 12.22
N LEU A 161 8.78 0.15 11.58
CA LEU A 161 9.46 0.17 10.28
C LEU A 161 10.84 -0.50 10.36
N ARG A 162 11.63 -0.17 11.37
CA ARG A 162 12.96 -0.75 11.56
C ARG A 162 12.91 -2.26 11.82
N ASN A 163 12.02 -2.71 12.70
CA ASN A 163 11.97 -4.10 13.14
C ASN A 163 11.32 -5.04 12.13
N PHE A 164 10.43 -4.53 11.26
CA PHE A 164 9.77 -5.36 10.24
C PHE A 164 10.41 -5.26 8.85
N SER A 165 10.86 -4.07 8.43
CA SER A 165 11.43 -3.92 7.09
C SER A 165 12.79 -4.58 6.96
N THR A 166 13.67 -4.41 7.96
CA THR A 166 15.06 -4.90 7.89
C THR A 166 15.20 -6.43 7.83
N PRO A 167 14.47 -7.23 8.64
CA PRO A 167 14.51 -8.69 8.52
C PRO A 167 13.98 -9.19 7.17
N PHE A 168 12.91 -8.58 6.64
CA PHE A 168 12.37 -8.94 5.32
C PHE A 168 13.35 -8.66 4.19
N GLU A 169 14.03 -7.51 4.23
CA GLU A 169 15.06 -7.18 3.23
C GLU A 169 16.23 -8.16 3.31
N LYS A 170 16.71 -8.49 4.52
CA LYS A 170 17.75 -9.48 4.73
C LYS A 170 17.36 -10.87 4.24
N MET A 171 16.15 -11.32 4.57
CA MET A 171 15.63 -12.62 4.13
C MET A 171 15.53 -12.69 2.60
N ASN A 172 15.06 -11.63 1.95
CA ASN A 172 15.02 -11.57 0.48
C ASN A 172 16.43 -11.59 -0.13
N GLN A 173 17.38 -10.87 0.47
CA GLN A 173 18.78 -10.90 0.02
C GLN A 173 19.39 -12.30 0.18
N GLN A 174 19.21 -12.94 1.34
CA GLN A 174 19.71 -14.30 1.59
C GLN A 174 19.08 -15.32 0.64
N LEU A 175 17.78 -15.20 0.36
CA LEU A 175 17.09 -16.05 -0.60
C LEU A 175 17.66 -15.86 -2.02
N ASP A 176 17.90 -14.60 -2.41
CA ASP A 176 18.50 -14.29 -3.71
C ASP A 176 19.92 -14.83 -3.85
N GLU A 177 20.75 -14.70 -2.80
CA GLU A 177 22.10 -15.25 -2.75
C GLU A 177 22.09 -16.78 -2.81
N PHE A 178 21.24 -17.41 -1.99
CA PHE A 178 21.07 -18.87 -2.00
C PHE A 178 20.65 -19.40 -3.37
N ILE A 179 19.67 -18.73 -4.01
CA ILE A 179 19.22 -19.16 -5.35
C ILE A 179 20.38 -18.96 -6.36
N LYS A 180 21.10 -17.84 -6.32
CA LYS A 180 22.23 -17.57 -7.21
C LYS A 180 23.32 -18.62 -7.08
N ASP A 181 23.70 -18.96 -5.85
CA ASP A 181 24.75 -19.94 -5.59
C ASP A 181 24.31 -21.35 -6.02
N SER A 182 23.07 -21.75 -5.67
CA SER A 182 22.47 -23.01 -6.12
C SER A 182 22.44 -23.13 -7.65
N MET A 183 22.19 -22.00 -8.33
CA MET A 183 22.16 -21.95 -9.78
C MET A 183 23.58 -22.14 -10.38
N HIS A 184 24.60 -21.53 -9.81
CA HIS A 184 25.99 -21.76 -10.27
C HIS A 184 26.41 -23.21 -10.06
N GLU A 185 26.01 -23.82 -8.93
CA GLU A 185 26.27 -25.22 -8.64
C GLU A 185 25.55 -26.22 -9.56
N ILE A 186 24.34 -25.86 -10.06
CA ILE A 186 23.57 -26.68 -11.03
C ILE A 186 24.14 -26.55 -12.45
N ASN A 187 24.63 -25.38 -12.85
CA ASN A 187 25.11 -25.16 -14.21
C ASN A 187 26.37 -25.97 -14.52
N THR A 188 27.24 -26.19 -13.55
CA THR A 188 28.48 -26.97 -13.69
C THR A 188 28.21 -28.45 -14.05
N PRO A 189 27.42 -29.23 -13.28
CA PRO A 189 27.09 -30.60 -13.63
C PRO A 189 26.25 -30.69 -14.92
N LEU A 190 25.41 -29.72 -15.21
CA LEU A 190 24.66 -29.70 -16.47
C LEU A 190 25.58 -29.55 -17.70
N SER A 191 26.60 -28.69 -17.60
CA SER A 191 27.62 -28.54 -18.65
C SER A 191 28.43 -29.82 -18.84
N ILE A 192 28.79 -30.51 -17.75
CA ILE A 192 29.49 -31.80 -17.79
C ILE A 192 28.62 -32.87 -18.45
N ILE A 193 27.34 -32.94 -18.13
CA ILE A 193 26.38 -33.88 -18.75
C ILE A 193 26.34 -33.63 -20.26
N ASN A 194 26.14 -32.37 -20.70
CA ASN A 194 26.09 -32.02 -22.11
C ASN A 194 27.37 -32.39 -22.84
N LEU A 195 28.54 -32.09 -22.25
CA LEU A 195 29.84 -32.46 -22.82
C LEU A 195 29.98 -33.99 -23.00
N ASN A 196 29.59 -34.77 -21.98
CA ASN A 196 29.66 -36.24 -22.07
C ASN A 196 28.67 -36.81 -23.10
N ILE A 197 27.50 -36.19 -23.28
CA ILE A 197 26.55 -36.58 -24.33
C ILE A 197 27.21 -36.34 -25.70
N ASP A 198 27.76 -35.14 -25.94
CA ASP A 198 28.37 -34.78 -27.21
C ASP A 198 29.59 -35.67 -27.52
N LEU A 199 30.44 -35.97 -26.52
CA LEU A 199 31.55 -36.92 -26.66
C LEU A 199 31.05 -38.34 -26.99
N SER A 200 29.96 -38.78 -26.34
CA SER A 200 29.40 -40.12 -26.59
C SER A 200 28.78 -40.22 -27.99
N VAL A 201 28.07 -39.17 -28.44
CA VAL A 201 27.54 -39.07 -29.80
C VAL A 201 28.65 -39.10 -30.84
N ASN A 202 29.74 -38.36 -30.63
CA ASN A 202 30.87 -38.35 -31.53
C ASN A 202 31.61 -39.67 -31.61
N LYS A 203 31.70 -40.46 -30.52
CA LYS A 203 32.42 -41.71 -30.44
C LYS A 203 31.62 -42.94 -30.87
N HIS A 204 30.33 -42.96 -30.50
CA HIS A 204 29.49 -44.16 -30.67
C HIS A 204 28.28 -43.93 -31.59
N GLY A 205 28.15 -42.74 -32.16
CA GLY A 205 27.00 -42.35 -32.93
C GLY A 205 25.77 -41.98 -32.04
N GLU A 206 24.77 -41.45 -32.70
CA GLU A 206 23.56 -40.98 -32.03
C GLU A 206 22.60 -42.15 -31.77
N ASN A 207 22.03 -42.21 -30.55
CA ASN A 207 20.98 -43.19 -30.21
C ASN A 207 19.82 -42.54 -29.50
N LYS A 208 18.67 -43.23 -29.41
CA LYS A 208 17.40 -42.76 -28.82
C LYS A 208 17.59 -42.29 -27.35
N TYR A 209 18.45 -42.95 -26.60
CA TYR A 209 18.67 -42.62 -25.19
C TYR A 209 19.46 -41.33 -25.02
N LEU A 210 20.54 -41.17 -25.80
CA LEU A 210 21.36 -39.94 -25.83
C LEU A 210 20.49 -38.73 -26.27
N LYS A 211 19.63 -38.89 -27.29
CA LYS A 211 18.70 -37.82 -27.70
C LYS A 211 17.79 -37.40 -26.56
N ARG A 212 17.21 -38.36 -25.82
CA ARG A 212 16.32 -38.08 -24.68
C ARG A 212 17.08 -37.34 -23.56
N ILE A 213 18.31 -37.78 -23.22
CA ILE A 213 19.11 -37.15 -22.18
C ILE A 213 19.49 -35.71 -22.61
N LYS A 214 19.87 -35.50 -23.87
CA LYS A 214 20.20 -34.18 -24.44
C LYS A 214 18.99 -33.23 -24.39
N SER A 215 17.83 -33.70 -24.75
CA SER A 215 16.60 -32.91 -24.67
C SER A 215 16.23 -32.54 -23.23
N ALA A 216 16.33 -33.47 -22.27
CA ALA A 216 16.12 -33.19 -20.87
C ALA A 216 17.11 -32.15 -20.32
N SER A 217 18.38 -32.27 -20.71
CA SER A 217 19.42 -31.31 -20.34
C SER A 217 19.15 -29.91 -20.92
N LYS A 218 18.73 -29.79 -22.19
CA LYS A 218 18.31 -28.53 -22.80
C LYS A 218 17.11 -27.90 -22.06
N THR A 219 16.11 -28.71 -21.66
CA THR A 219 14.97 -28.25 -20.89
C THR A 219 15.40 -27.71 -19.53
N LEU A 220 16.32 -28.40 -18.85
CA LEU A 220 16.87 -27.97 -17.57
C LEU A 220 17.65 -26.64 -17.70
N ALA A 221 18.43 -26.49 -18.77
CA ALA A 221 19.14 -25.24 -19.09
C ALA A 221 18.16 -24.07 -19.30
N THR A 222 17.05 -24.29 -20.01
CA THR A 222 16.02 -23.24 -20.20
C THR A 222 15.39 -22.82 -18.87
N ILE A 223 15.05 -23.79 -18.02
CA ILE A 223 14.49 -23.51 -16.68
C ILE A 223 15.49 -22.71 -15.84
N TYR A 224 16.76 -23.14 -15.84
CA TYR A 224 17.84 -22.46 -15.17
C TYR A 224 17.95 -21.00 -15.62
N ASP A 225 18.01 -20.79 -16.92
CA ASP A 225 18.10 -19.47 -17.51
C ASP A 225 16.92 -18.57 -17.12
N ASP A 226 15.69 -19.10 -17.09
CA ASP A 226 14.48 -18.35 -16.68
C ASP A 226 14.57 -17.92 -15.22
N MET A 227 15.06 -18.78 -14.33
CA MET A 227 15.26 -18.45 -12.92
C MET A 227 16.35 -17.37 -12.75
N ASP A 228 17.49 -17.50 -13.46
CA ASP A 228 18.59 -16.50 -13.45
C ASP A 228 18.07 -15.12 -13.89
N TYR A 229 17.24 -15.09 -14.95
CA TYR A 229 16.63 -13.84 -15.40
C TYR A 229 15.75 -13.21 -14.33
N LEU A 230 14.91 -13.99 -13.64
CA LEU A 230 14.03 -13.48 -12.58
C LEU A 230 14.81 -12.88 -11.41
N ILE A 231 15.91 -13.49 -11.03
CA ILE A 231 16.77 -13.01 -9.93
C ILE A 231 17.48 -11.70 -10.31
N LYS A 232 17.94 -11.60 -11.55
CA LYS A 232 18.65 -10.43 -12.08
C LYS A 232 17.69 -9.30 -12.46
N LYS A 233 16.39 -9.55 -12.55
CA LYS A 233 15.38 -8.56 -12.94
C LYS A 233 15.44 -7.33 -12.04
N GLY A 234 15.56 -6.14 -12.65
CA GLY A 234 15.65 -4.86 -11.96
C GLY A 234 16.99 -4.56 -11.28
N ARG A 235 17.98 -5.48 -11.36
CA ARG A 235 19.34 -5.30 -10.80
C ARG A 235 20.41 -5.18 -11.85
N VAL A 236 20.17 -5.72 -13.04
CA VAL A 236 21.12 -5.70 -14.14
C VAL A 236 20.51 -5.01 -15.34
N SER A 237 21.20 -3.98 -15.83
CA SER A 237 20.84 -3.34 -17.10
C SER A 237 21.24 -4.28 -18.24
N HIS A 238 20.28 -4.71 -19.04
CA HIS A 238 20.54 -5.53 -20.21
C HIS A 238 21.06 -4.66 -21.36
N LYS A 239 22.22 -5.04 -21.92
CA LYS A 239 22.85 -4.32 -23.03
C LYS A 239 21.91 -4.28 -24.24
N ILE A 240 21.59 -3.07 -24.69
CA ILE A 240 20.85 -2.82 -25.93
C ILE A 240 21.85 -2.83 -27.09
N GLN A 241 21.55 -3.54 -28.18
CA GLN A 241 22.34 -3.62 -29.37
C GLN A 241 21.51 -3.87 -30.61
N THR A 242 21.99 -3.54 -31.78
CA THR A 242 21.33 -3.88 -33.03
C THR A 242 21.51 -5.38 -33.29
N ILE A 243 20.40 -6.08 -33.51
CA ILE A 243 20.31 -7.53 -33.70
C ILE A 243 19.74 -7.78 -35.09
N ASP A 244 20.36 -8.67 -35.88
CA ASP A 244 19.64 -9.29 -37.00
C ASP A 244 18.65 -10.29 -36.42
N VAL A 245 17.37 -9.86 -36.40
CA VAL A 245 16.28 -10.66 -35.79
C VAL A 245 15.98 -11.91 -36.62
N SER A 246 16.16 -11.82 -37.94
CA SER A 246 15.91 -12.95 -38.86
C SER A 246 16.88 -14.10 -38.56
N ASP A 247 18.18 -13.82 -38.53
CA ASP A 247 19.18 -14.79 -38.17
C ASP A 247 19.07 -15.28 -36.75
N PHE A 248 18.70 -14.35 -35.84
CA PHE A 248 18.51 -14.71 -34.42
C PHE A 248 17.37 -15.72 -34.25
N ILE A 249 16.20 -15.49 -34.84
CA ILE A 249 15.04 -16.40 -34.75
C ILE A 249 15.36 -17.72 -35.41
N GLN A 250 16.00 -17.74 -36.59
CA GLN A 250 16.39 -18.97 -37.25
C GLN A 250 17.29 -19.83 -36.36
N ASN A 251 18.31 -19.23 -35.73
CA ASN A 251 19.16 -19.93 -34.77
C ASN A 251 18.41 -20.51 -33.57
N ARG A 252 17.37 -19.82 -33.11
CA ARG A 252 16.50 -20.36 -32.01
C ARG A 252 15.62 -21.51 -32.51
N VAL A 253 15.09 -21.43 -33.72
CA VAL A 253 14.34 -22.54 -34.37
C VAL A 253 15.23 -23.77 -34.44
N ASP A 254 16.46 -23.65 -34.95
CA ASP A 254 17.43 -24.77 -35.07
C ASP A 254 17.73 -25.39 -33.70
N TYR A 255 17.86 -24.56 -32.66
CA TYR A 255 18.01 -25.03 -31.26
C TYR A 255 16.85 -25.90 -30.78
N PHE A 256 15.61 -25.53 -31.10
CA PHE A 256 14.41 -26.26 -30.67
C PHE A 256 14.04 -27.42 -31.58
N GLN A 257 14.65 -27.56 -32.77
CA GLN A 257 14.29 -28.61 -33.74
C GLN A 257 14.45 -30.03 -33.17
N GLU A 258 15.51 -30.28 -32.38
CA GLU A 258 15.72 -31.60 -31.76
C GLU A 258 14.61 -31.92 -30.74
N ILE A 259 14.18 -30.90 -29.99
CA ILE A 259 13.08 -31.07 -28.98
C ILE A 259 11.76 -31.35 -29.68
N ALA A 260 11.47 -30.64 -30.75
CA ALA A 260 10.26 -30.84 -31.57
C ALA A 260 10.22 -32.26 -32.22
N ASN A 261 11.35 -32.66 -32.77
CA ASN A 261 11.48 -34.00 -33.41
C ASN A 261 11.20 -35.17 -32.43
N LEU A 262 11.58 -35.00 -31.13
CA LEU A 262 11.32 -36.03 -30.12
C LEU A 262 9.81 -36.22 -29.82
N LYS A 263 8.99 -35.22 -30.16
CA LYS A 263 7.53 -35.22 -30.04
C LYS A 263 6.83 -35.43 -31.39
N ASN A 264 7.59 -35.73 -32.45
CA ASN A 264 7.08 -35.80 -33.82
C ASN A 264 6.36 -34.50 -34.28
N ILE A 265 6.82 -33.33 -33.79
CA ILE A 265 6.31 -32.03 -34.16
C ILE A 265 7.21 -31.43 -35.25
N GLN A 266 6.59 -31.01 -36.34
CA GLN A 266 7.27 -30.33 -37.44
C GLN A 266 7.27 -28.84 -37.20
N ILE A 267 8.45 -28.22 -37.14
CA ILE A 267 8.57 -26.73 -37.14
C ILE A 267 8.62 -26.26 -38.58
N THR A 268 7.73 -25.35 -38.95
CA THR A 268 7.75 -24.67 -40.26
C THR A 268 7.98 -23.18 -40.06
N THR A 269 8.80 -22.56 -40.88
CA THR A 269 9.19 -21.15 -40.73
C THR A 269 8.84 -20.33 -41.97
N THR A 270 8.39 -19.11 -41.75
CA THR A 270 8.25 -18.06 -42.76
C THR A 270 8.92 -16.81 -42.20
N ILE A 271 10.22 -16.70 -42.42
CA ILE A 271 11.07 -15.63 -41.86
C ILE A 271 11.49 -14.69 -42.98
N GLU A 272 11.04 -13.45 -42.90
CA GLU A 272 11.50 -12.38 -43.80
C GLU A 272 12.98 -12.06 -43.49
N PRO A 273 13.88 -12.02 -44.48
CA PRO A 273 15.32 -11.85 -44.25
C PRO A 273 15.68 -10.41 -43.88
N HIS A 274 16.83 -10.25 -43.21
CA HIS A 274 17.49 -8.97 -42.94
C HIS A 274 16.66 -7.97 -42.12
N ILE A 275 15.90 -8.44 -41.15
CA ILE A 275 15.21 -7.58 -40.18
C ILE A 275 16.16 -7.24 -39.07
N ALA A 276 16.66 -6.00 -39.05
CA ALA A 276 17.51 -5.47 -37.98
C ALA A 276 16.70 -4.63 -37.01
N TYR A 277 16.86 -4.87 -35.71
CA TYR A 277 16.16 -4.13 -34.66
C TYR A 277 17.08 -3.89 -33.47
N THR A 278 16.98 -2.69 -32.85
CA THR A 278 17.80 -2.32 -31.69
C THR A 278 17.09 -2.69 -30.42
N PHE A 279 17.56 -3.73 -29.75
CA PHE A 279 16.90 -4.30 -28.58
C PHE A 279 17.89 -5.09 -27.68
N SER A 280 17.44 -5.53 -26.52
CA SER A 280 18.21 -6.44 -25.67
C SER A 280 18.14 -7.87 -26.21
N LYS A 281 19.30 -8.45 -26.60
CA LYS A 281 19.38 -9.83 -27.06
C LYS A 281 18.84 -10.84 -26.02
N THR A 282 19.12 -10.59 -24.74
CA THR A 282 18.62 -11.43 -23.65
C THR A 282 17.10 -11.38 -23.52
N LYS A 283 16.49 -10.19 -23.58
CA LYS A 283 15.03 -10.03 -23.52
C LYS A 283 14.35 -10.67 -24.73
N LEU A 284 14.90 -10.46 -25.94
CA LEU A 284 14.39 -11.10 -27.16
C LEU A 284 14.44 -12.61 -27.04
N GLN A 285 15.55 -13.17 -26.56
CA GLN A 285 15.69 -14.62 -26.35
C GLN A 285 14.63 -15.16 -25.40
N ARG A 286 14.31 -14.45 -24.30
CA ARG A 286 13.26 -14.90 -23.38
C ARG A 286 11.88 -14.95 -24.02
N ILE A 287 11.52 -13.95 -24.81
CA ILE A 287 10.25 -13.95 -25.55
C ILE A 287 10.20 -15.14 -26.50
N VAL A 288 11.21 -15.28 -27.36
CA VAL A 288 11.26 -16.29 -28.40
C VAL A 288 11.30 -17.71 -27.81
N ASP A 289 12.22 -17.96 -26.87
CA ASP A 289 12.43 -19.29 -26.29
C ASP A 289 11.20 -19.77 -25.48
N ASN A 290 10.60 -18.90 -24.67
CA ASN A 290 9.42 -19.26 -23.90
C ASN A 290 8.21 -19.53 -24.78
N THR A 291 8.05 -18.77 -25.87
CA THR A 291 6.95 -18.96 -26.81
C THR A 291 7.11 -20.23 -27.62
N ILE A 292 8.29 -20.48 -28.23
CA ILE A 292 8.56 -21.70 -29.01
C ILE A 292 8.50 -22.94 -28.11
N SER A 293 9.12 -22.89 -26.93
CA SER A 293 9.10 -24.00 -25.98
C SER A 293 7.66 -24.37 -25.56
N ASN A 294 6.80 -23.37 -25.31
CA ASN A 294 5.41 -23.58 -24.99
C ASN A 294 4.62 -24.16 -26.18
N ALA A 295 4.80 -23.62 -27.37
CA ALA A 295 4.17 -24.16 -28.58
C ALA A 295 4.51 -25.65 -28.77
N ILE A 296 5.78 -26.06 -28.66
CA ILE A 296 6.19 -27.45 -28.73
C ILE A 296 5.62 -28.30 -27.58
N LYS A 297 5.60 -27.74 -26.36
CA LYS A 297 5.14 -28.43 -25.16
C LYS A 297 3.66 -28.76 -25.19
N TYR A 298 2.82 -27.83 -25.66
CA TYR A 298 1.38 -27.95 -25.63
C TYR A 298 0.77 -28.46 -26.93
N SER A 299 1.52 -28.51 -28.04
CA SER A 299 1.13 -29.17 -29.28
C SER A 299 0.79 -30.65 -29.08
N LEU A 300 -0.12 -31.13 -29.86
CA LEU A 300 -0.43 -32.56 -29.95
C LEU A 300 0.68 -33.30 -30.75
N ASP A 301 0.80 -34.58 -30.53
CA ASP A 301 1.74 -35.43 -31.27
C ASP A 301 1.41 -35.42 -32.78
N GLN A 302 2.43 -35.47 -33.65
CA GLN A 302 2.31 -35.43 -35.11
C GLN A 302 1.64 -34.15 -35.67
N THR A 303 1.74 -33.02 -34.97
CA THR A 303 1.28 -31.73 -35.47
C THR A 303 2.42 -30.85 -35.92
N LYS A 304 2.11 -29.60 -36.31
CA LYS A 304 3.11 -28.58 -36.68
C LYS A 304 3.07 -27.40 -35.74
N VAL A 305 4.21 -26.70 -35.65
CA VAL A 305 4.36 -25.38 -35.08
C VAL A 305 4.84 -24.45 -36.18
N GLU A 306 4.11 -23.35 -36.41
CA GLU A 306 4.43 -22.37 -37.45
C GLU A 306 5.04 -21.13 -36.81
N ILE A 307 6.21 -20.68 -37.32
CA ILE A 307 6.89 -19.51 -36.85
C ILE A 307 7.00 -18.51 -37.98
N ARG A 308 6.45 -17.30 -37.78
CA ARG A 308 6.45 -16.24 -38.78
C ARG A 308 7.16 -15.02 -38.25
N LEU A 309 7.94 -14.37 -39.11
CA LEU A 309 8.59 -13.10 -38.86
C LEU A 309 8.37 -12.20 -40.08
N GLN A 310 7.76 -11.05 -39.84
CA GLN A 310 7.41 -10.07 -40.88
C GLN A 310 7.89 -8.69 -40.50
N LYS A 311 8.47 -7.98 -41.45
CA LYS A 311 8.86 -6.57 -41.25
C LYS A 311 7.64 -5.69 -41.18
N GLN A 312 7.67 -4.72 -40.26
CA GLN A 312 6.66 -3.68 -40.14
C GLN A 312 7.30 -2.29 -40.38
N VAL A 313 6.49 -1.28 -40.55
CA VAL A 313 6.95 0.11 -40.89
C VAL A 313 7.97 0.63 -39.85
N LYS A 314 7.76 0.36 -38.56
CA LYS A 314 8.65 0.82 -37.47
C LYS A 314 9.24 -0.34 -36.65
N GLY A 315 9.21 -1.57 -37.13
CA GLY A 315 9.70 -2.71 -36.37
C GLY A 315 9.41 -4.03 -37.07
N PHE A 316 8.91 -5.01 -36.31
CA PHE A 316 8.57 -6.31 -36.85
C PHE A 316 7.42 -6.98 -36.07
N LEU A 317 6.77 -7.95 -36.72
CA LEU A 317 5.79 -8.84 -36.14
C LEU A 317 6.41 -10.23 -36.05
N PHE A 318 6.42 -10.81 -34.84
CA PHE A 318 6.84 -12.18 -34.57
C PHE A 318 5.66 -12.99 -34.10
N GLU A 319 5.39 -14.09 -34.78
CA GLU A 319 4.23 -14.95 -34.47
C GLU A 319 4.67 -16.41 -34.33
N VAL A 320 4.04 -17.10 -33.36
CA VAL A 320 4.17 -18.54 -33.16
C VAL A 320 2.77 -19.15 -33.04
N GLU A 321 2.46 -20.06 -33.94
CA GLU A 321 1.18 -20.77 -33.98
C GLU A 321 1.40 -22.25 -33.66
N ASP A 322 0.66 -22.78 -32.71
CA ASP A 322 0.64 -24.20 -32.35
C ASP A 322 -0.73 -24.84 -32.64
N HIS A 323 -0.71 -26.16 -32.85
CA HIS A 323 -1.91 -26.97 -33.04
C HIS A 323 -2.09 -27.91 -31.84
N GLY A 324 -2.18 -27.29 -30.68
CA GLY A 324 -2.23 -27.96 -29.38
C GLY A 324 -3.62 -27.97 -28.74
N VAL A 325 -3.58 -28.08 -27.42
CA VAL A 325 -4.79 -28.14 -26.60
C VAL A 325 -5.55 -26.81 -26.52
N GLY A 326 -4.93 -25.71 -26.92
CA GLY A 326 -5.49 -24.38 -26.74
C GLY A 326 -5.45 -23.94 -25.29
N ILE A 327 -5.93 -22.73 -25.02
CA ILE A 327 -5.96 -22.07 -23.70
C ILE A 327 -7.40 -21.76 -23.35
N GLU A 328 -7.85 -22.17 -22.17
CA GLU A 328 -9.21 -21.89 -21.69
C GLU A 328 -9.30 -20.48 -21.06
N ASN A 329 -8.27 -20.07 -20.32
CA ASN A 329 -8.26 -18.78 -19.64
C ASN A 329 -6.96 -18.00 -19.90
N VAL A 330 -7.00 -17.14 -20.95
CA VAL A 330 -5.86 -16.35 -21.40
C VAL A 330 -5.35 -15.39 -20.34
N ASP A 331 -6.21 -14.83 -19.49
CA ASP A 331 -5.80 -13.86 -18.46
C ASP A 331 -4.93 -14.50 -17.37
N LYS A 332 -5.13 -15.79 -17.08
CA LYS A 332 -4.42 -16.48 -16.00
C LYS A 332 -3.05 -17.01 -16.40
N ILE A 333 -2.78 -17.25 -17.69
CA ILE A 333 -1.51 -17.88 -18.12
C ILE A 333 -0.26 -17.06 -17.78
N PHE A 334 -0.42 -15.76 -17.53
CA PHE A 334 0.67 -14.84 -17.13
C PHE A 334 0.92 -14.80 -15.63
N SER A 335 0.05 -15.42 -14.83
CA SER A 335 0.23 -15.50 -13.38
C SER A 335 1.38 -16.44 -13.04
N ARG A 336 2.23 -16.03 -12.08
CA ARG A 336 3.36 -16.87 -11.62
C ARG A 336 2.85 -18.21 -11.08
N TYR A 337 3.53 -19.29 -11.48
CA TYR A 337 3.25 -20.66 -11.07
C TYR A 337 1.89 -21.20 -11.55
N TYR A 338 1.17 -20.43 -12.37
CA TYR A 338 -0.09 -20.92 -12.94
C TYR A 338 0.19 -21.92 -14.07
N ARG A 339 -0.53 -23.03 -14.06
CA ARG A 339 -0.53 -24.08 -15.10
C ARG A 339 -1.93 -24.63 -15.24
N GLU A 340 -2.47 -24.64 -16.46
CA GLU A 340 -3.76 -25.29 -16.74
C GLU A 340 -3.66 -26.82 -16.65
N ASN A 341 -2.47 -27.40 -16.92
CA ASN A 341 -2.23 -28.83 -16.86
C ASN A 341 -0.95 -29.13 -16.08
N GLU A 342 -1.11 -29.60 -14.85
CA GLU A 342 0.02 -29.94 -13.95
C GLU A 342 0.85 -31.14 -14.44
N ALA A 343 0.28 -32.05 -15.27
CA ALA A 343 0.97 -33.23 -15.79
C ALA A 343 2.04 -32.88 -16.85
N LYS A 344 1.91 -31.74 -17.52
CA LYS A 344 2.87 -31.30 -18.54
C LYS A 344 4.02 -30.48 -17.97
N GLY A 345 4.86 -30.97 -17.10
CA GLY A 345 6.12 -30.38 -16.56
C GLY A 345 6.35 -28.86 -16.75
N GLY A 346 7.26 -28.26 -15.96
CA GLY A 346 7.62 -26.83 -16.02
C GLY A 346 7.10 -26.04 -14.80
N PHE A 347 7.71 -24.91 -14.49
CA PHE A 347 7.45 -24.14 -13.26
C PHE A 347 6.36 -23.06 -13.40
N GLY A 348 5.78 -22.84 -14.59
CA GLY A 348 4.77 -21.80 -14.81
C GLY A 348 5.35 -20.37 -14.70
N ILE A 349 6.60 -20.17 -15.06
CA ILE A 349 7.34 -18.91 -14.92
C ILE A 349 7.55 -18.23 -16.28
N GLY A 350 7.74 -19.01 -17.36
CA GLY A 350 8.18 -18.49 -18.66
C GLY A 350 7.25 -17.42 -19.24
N LEU A 351 5.93 -17.62 -19.26
CA LEU A 351 4.98 -16.60 -19.77
C LEU A 351 4.89 -15.39 -18.84
N ASN A 352 5.12 -15.54 -17.53
CA ASN A 352 5.23 -14.39 -16.64
C ASN A 352 6.46 -13.52 -16.98
N ILE A 353 7.60 -14.15 -17.33
CA ILE A 353 8.79 -13.42 -17.81
C ILE A 353 8.46 -12.66 -19.10
N VAL A 354 7.80 -13.34 -20.05
CA VAL A 354 7.37 -12.68 -21.31
C VAL A 354 6.48 -11.50 -21.01
N LYS A 355 5.46 -11.62 -20.16
CA LYS A 355 4.57 -10.53 -19.79
C LYS A 355 5.31 -9.35 -19.16
N ASP A 356 6.24 -9.65 -18.26
CA ASP A 356 7.06 -8.62 -17.64
C ASP A 356 7.90 -7.83 -18.66
N ILE A 357 8.47 -8.52 -19.68
CA ILE A 357 9.27 -7.87 -20.73
C ILE A 357 8.40 -7.02 -21.66
N ILE A 358 7.27 -7.56 -22.11
CA ILE A 358 6.40 -6.81 -23.04
C ILE A 358 5.82 -5.55 -22.38
N ASP A 359 5.45 -5.62 -21.08
CA ASP A 359 4.95 -4.47 -20.33
C ASP A 359 6.05 -3.42 -20.09
N GLU A 360 7.31 -3.85 -19.87
CA GLU A 360 8.46 -2.95 -19.66
C GLU A 360 8.86 -2.24 -20.96
N GLU A 361 8.84 -2.96 -22.09
CA GLU A 361 9.35 -2.48 -23.38
C GLU A 361 8.26 -1.94 -24.32
N GLY A 362 7.00 -1.97 -23.91
CA GLY A 362 5.88 -1.49 -24.71
C GLY A 362 5.63 -2.33 -25.97
N ILE A 363 5.85 -3.66 -25.88
CA ILE A 363 5.61 -4.58 -26.99
C ILE A 363 4.14 -4.97 -26.99
N SER A 364 3.46 -4.86 -28.13
CA SER A 364 2.08 -5.34 -28.26
C SER A 364 2.02 -6.86 -28.28
N LEU A 365 1.04 -7.44 -27.60
CA LEU A 365 0.79 -8.87 -27.59
C LEU A 365 -0.68 -9.14 -27.92
N ASP A 366 -0.91 -9.94 -28.96
CA ASP A 366 -2.20 -10.53 -29.27
C ASP A 366 -2.14 -12.04 -29.12
N ILE A 367 -3.20 -12.64 -28.55
CA ILE A 367 -3.30 -14.08 -28.34
C ILE A 367 -4.64 -14.56 -28.90
N ASN A 368 -4.57 -15.36 -29.94
CA ASN A 368 -5.74 -16.04 -30.48
C ASN A 368 -5.67 -17.53 -30.11
N SER A 369 -6.56 -17.97 -29.23
CA SER A 369 -6.57 -19.35 -28.76
C SER A 369 -7.96 -19.92 -28.76
N LYS A 370 -8.06 -21.21 -29.23
CA LYS A 370 -9.29 -21.97 -29.19
C LYS A 370 -8.99 -23.35 -28.63
N VAL A 371 -9.74 -23.73 -27.59
CA VAL A 371 -9.60 -25.03 -26.93
C VAL A 371 -9.72 -26.16 -27.96
N LYS A 372 -8.78 -27.11 -27.93
CA LYS A 372 -8.63 -28.26 -28.86
C LYS A 372 -8.27 -27.86 -30.30
N SER A 373 -7.93 -26.64 -30.58
CA SER A 373 -7.53 -26.20 -31.94
C SER A 373 -6.12 -25.63 -32.00
N GLY A 374 -5.60 -25.09 -30.86
CA GLY A 374 -4.28 -24.53 -30.75
C GLY A 374 -4.28 -23.06 -30.33
N THR A 375 -3.11 -22.45 -30.38
CA THR A 375 -2.89 -21.05 -29.95
C THR A 375 -1.90 -20.33 -30.89
N THR A 376 -2.20 -19.07 -31.18
CA THR A 376 -1.29 -18.16 -31.87
C THR A 376 -0.90 -17.04 -30.91
N PHE A 377 0.38 -16.86 -30.68
CA PHE A 377 0.97 -15.69 -30.00
C PHE A 377 1.55 -14.74 -31.05
N SER A 378 1.14 -13.48 -31.04
CA SER A 378 1.61 -12.46 -31.98
C SER A 378 2.21 -11.28 -31.21
N TYR A 379 3.50 -10.99 -31.44
CA TYR A 379 4.27 -9.94 -30.77
C TYR A 379 4.62 -8.83 -31.76
N GLY A 380 4.12 -7.60 -31.53
CA GLY A 380 4.44 -6.43 -32.32
C GLY A 380 5.54 -5.59 -31.66
N PHE A 381 6.72 -5.56 -32.25
CA PHE A 381 7.84 -4.76 -31.78
C PHE A 381 7.90 -3.43 -32.52
N GLY A 382 7.82 -2.30 -31.81
CA GLY A 382 7.81 -0.95 -32.38
C GLY A 382 6.58 -0.65 -33.24
N VAL A 383 5.51 -1.44 -33.12
CA VAL A 383 4.21 -1.21 -33.78
C VAL A 383 3.34 -0.44 -32.80
N GLU A 384 2.89 0.75 -33.21
CA GLU A 384 1.85 1.54 -32.51
C GLU A 384 0.46 1.01 -32.81
#